data_48a9a34dbe559b6df327e40245c68573
#
_entry.id   48a9a34dbe559b6df327e40245c68573
#
_cell.length_a   1.000
_cell.length_b   1.000
_cell.length_c   1.000
_cell.angle_alpha   90.00
_cell.angle_beta   90.00
_cell.angle_gamma   90.00
#
_symmetry.space_group_name_H-M   'P 1'
#
loop_
_entity.id
_entity.type
_entity.pdbx_description
1 polymer ?
#
loop_
_entity_poly.entity_id
_entity_poly.type
_entity_poly.pdbx_seq_one_letter_code
_entity_poly.pdbx_strand_id
1 'polypeptide(L)'
;MLLELGIRDFAIIDEIRLRLEPGFNALTGETGAGKSILIDALGAVLGDRVGSDVVRTGAKSARVEAVFDLEDVRSRPGFVELSDELGIDPDEEVLILAREIQAGGRSLARINGATTTAGALGRIGTFLVDVHGQSDHLSLLRPDAQLDMLDRYAGLTADRQALAGRVRELMVTRRQIAAVERSARDREQRLDLLRFQVEEITSAALTPGEDLELEGERARLANAERLTGDAVAVHAALAGVDDGFDAPGGALPALREASGTLDRIAAVDVSLAALAERLREALFLVEDLAVEIRDYGEMVEHDPARLEAVEDRLDLIRTLKRKYGTTIEQIIAHGEEASAELEELTGGAGTIEALRGREAALATEVGDRASALSRERGEAGIRLASAVEGTIADLRMGSARFVVGMTTADDPDGVPFRGADGPPRCVSVTEAGADRIEFLIAPNRGEALKPLARVASGGETARLMLAMKSILSEVDATPTLVFDEVDVGVGGRSGQVVGEKLFDLSAGHQVLVITHLPQIAAFADSHFRIAKAERDGRVISRVEVIEEGDRIEELAAMLDGLPVSEASRESAREMVRRAANRRGAASAV
;
A
#
# COMPACT_ATOMS: atom_id res chain seq x y z
N MET A 1 1.64 33.57 1.80
CA MET A 1 2.95 34.19 2.21
C MET A 1 3.12 34.15 3.72
N LEU A 2 4.36 34.21 4.27
CA LEU A 2 4.61 34.29 5.72
C LEU A 2 4.42 35.74 6.21
N LEU A 3 3.41 35.99 7.01
CA LEU A 3 3.08 37.32 7.53
C LEU A 3 3.83 37.66 8.81
N GLU A 4 3.86 36.73 9.76
CA GLU A 4 4.50 36.93 11.06
C GLU A 4 5.18 35.65 11.56
N LEU A 5 6.37 35.77 12.13
CA LEU A 5 7.06 34.72 12.85
C LEU A 5 7.29 35.16 14.31
N GLY A 6 6.63 34.51 15.25
CA GLY A 6 6.76 34.71 16.68
C GLY A 6 7.59 33.59 17.32
N ILE A 7 8.64 33.96 18.07
CA ILE A 7 9.54 33.00 18.75
C ILE A 7 9.67 33.42 20.20
N ARG A 8 9.50 32.45 21.11
CA ARG A 8 9.67 32.69 22.55
C ARG A 8 10.45 31.57 23.20
N ASP A 9 11.42 31.93 24.04
CA ASP A 9 12.24 31.03 24.84
C ASP A 9 12.95 29.91 24.01
N PHE A 10 13.39 30.26 22.80
CA PHE A 10 14.03 29.33 21.87
C PHE A 10 15.55 29.65 21.79
N ALA A 11 16.39 28.72 22.19
CA ALA A 11 17.85 28.87 22.29
C ALA A 11 18.26 30.16 23.03
N ILE A 12 18.91 31.12 22.34
CA ILE A 12 19.29 32.43 22.92
C ILE A 12 18.22 33.50 22.76
N ILE A 13 17.11 33.18 22.03
CA ILE A 13 16.01 34.11 21.80
C ILE A 13 15.07 34.08 23.01
N ASP A 14 14.85 35.27 23.62
CA ASP A 14 13.86 35.48 24.67
C ASP A 14 12.47 35.64 24.08
N GLU A 15 12.28 36.69 23.30
CA GLU A 15 11.06 36.94 22.54
C GLU A 15 11.40 37.75 21.30
N ILE A 16 10.96 37.24 20.13
CA ILE A 16 11.06 37.93 18.84
C ILE A 16 9.71 37.84 18.16
N ARG A 17 9.28 38.95 17.56
CA ARG A 17 8.20 39.02 16.58
C ARG A 17 8.72 39.67 15.32
N LEU A 18 8.74 38.90 14.25
CA LEU A 18 9.19 39.35 12.94
C LEU A 18 7.97 39.44 12.03
N ARG A 19 7.60 40.64 11.61
CA ARG A 19 6.58 40.87 10.59
C ARG A 19 7.29 41.04 9.25
N LEU A 20 6.90 40.22 8.31
CA LEU A 20 7.51 40.18 6.98
C LEU A 20 6.55 40.85 5.98
N GLU A 21 7.13 41.56 5.03
CA GLU A 21 6.41 42.18 3.95
C GLU A 21 6.53 41.32 2.66
N PRO A 22 5.62 41.47 1.70
CA PRO A 22 5.82 40.91 0.36
C PRO A 22 7.14 41.43 -0.25
N GLY A 23 7.71 40.67 -1.20
CA GLY A 23 8.97 41.03 -1.85
C GLY A 23 10.20 40.54 -1.13
N PHE A 24 11.30 41.29 -1.18
CA PHE A 24 12.61 40.88 -0.69
C PHE A 24 12.89 41.36 0.72
N ASN A 25 12.96 40.44 1.66
CA ASN A 25 13.28 40.68 3.07
C ASN A 25 14.70 40.23 3.37
N ALA A 26 15.59 41.14 3.78
CA ALA A 26 16.95 40.79 4.23
C ALA A 26 17.09 40.84 5.74
N LEU A 27 17.78 39.87 6.28
CA LEU A 27 18.09 39.73 7.68
C LEU A 27 19.61 39.79 7.88
N THR A 28 20.09 40.86 8.52
CA THR A 28 21.52 41.07 8.82
C THR A 28 21.80 41.02 10.31
N GLY A 29 23.07 41.12 10.71
CA GLY A 29 23.48 41.17 12.10
C GLY A 29 24.78 40.40 12.34
N GLU A 30 25.32 40.52 13.54
CA GLU A 30 26.60 39.90 13.93
C GLU A 30 26.53 38.35 13.86
N THR A 31 27.70 37.75 13.63
CA THR A 31 27.85 36.30 13.70
C THR A 31 27.56 35.81 15.13
N GLY A 32 26.70 34.80 15.25
CA GLY A 32 26.25 34.28 16.56
C GLY A 32 25.17 35.15 17.24
N ALA A 33 24.57 36.14 16.57
CA ALA A 33 23.44 36.92 17.10
C ALA A 33 22.10 36.18 17.06
N GLY A 34 22.05 34.97 16.48
CA GLY A 34 20.83 34.16 16.43
C GLY A 34 20.18 34.07 15.03
N LYS A 35 20.89 34.44 13.95
CA LYS A 35 20.36 34.36 12.59
C LYS A 35 19.93 32.95 12.19
N SER A 36 20.80 31.97 12.32
CA SER A 36 20.48 30.56 12.02
C SER A 36 19.39 30.00 12.96
N ILE A 37 19.33 30.51 14.21
CA ILE A 37 18.28 30.09 15.16
C ILE A 37 16.88 30.49 14.69
N LEU A 38 16.74 31.56 13.90
CA LEU A 38 15.45 31.92 13.29
C LEU A 38 15.02 30.90 12.25
N ILE A 39 15.98 30.37 11.46
CA ILE A 39 15.70 29.29 10.51
C ILE A 39 15.33 27.99 11.24
N ASP A 40 16.07 27.64 12.29
CA ASP A 40 15.77 26.47 13.12
C ASP A 40 14.37 26.57 13.75
N ALA A 41 13.99 27.78 14.19
CA ALA A 41 12.65 28.02 14.72
C ALA A 41 11.59 27.91 13.64
N LEU A 42 11.83 28.46 12.43
CA LEU A 42 10.95 28.30 11.29
C LEU A 42 10.83 26.82 10.88
N GLY A 43 11.94 26.09 10.79
CA GLY A 43 11.93 24.65 10.56
C GLY A 43 11.14 23.87 11.62
N ALA A 44 11.28 24.26 12.90
CA ALA A 44 10.51 23.65 13.98
C ALA A 44 9.01 23.79 13.79
N VAL A 45 8.50 24.96 13.40
CA VAL A 45 7.06 25.18 13.17
C VAL A 45 6.59 24.57 11.85
N LEU A 46 7.49 24.36 10.90
CA LEU A 46 7.26 23.62 9.66
C LEU A 46 7.36 22.09 9.80
N GLY A 47 7.58 21.59 11.04
CA GLY A 47 7.48 20.16 11.31
C GLY A 47 8.80 19.43 11.52
N ASP A 48 9.93 20.10 11.48
CA ASP A 48 11.26 19.53 11.72
C ASP A 48 11.37 18.79 13.05
N ARG A 49 12.28 17.85 13.10
CA ARG A 49 12.66 17.18 14.35
C ARG A 49 13.52 18.09 15.18
N VAL A 50 12.99 18.52 16.32
CA VAL A 50 13.69 19.42 17.25
C VAL A 50 13.77 18.76 18.62
N GLY A 51 14.96 18.78 19.23
CA GLY A 51 15.20 18.28 20.57
C GLY A 51 14.80 19.29 21.65
N SER A 52 14.86 18.88 22.92
CA SER A 52 14.62 19.76 24.06
C SER A 52 15.78 20.75 24.35
N ASP A 53 16.91 20.56 23.69
CA ASP A 53 18.09 21.42 23.74
C ASP A 53 17.85 22.83 23.18
N VAL A 54 16.82 22.98 22.32
CA VAL A 54 16.40 24.30 21.85
C VAL A 54 15.64 25.11 22.90
N VAL A 55 15.20 24.50 24.00
CA VAL A 55 14.52 25.24 25.07
C VAL A 55 15.52 26.09 25.83
N ARG A 56 15.28 27.40 25.91
CA ARG A 56 16.14 28.34 26.61
C ARG A 56 16.40 27.91 28.05
N THR A 57 17.65 28.02 28.50
CA THR A 57 18.03 27.65 29.84
C THR A 57 17.23 28.42 30.91
N GLY A 58 16.48 27.67 31.71
CA GLY A 58 15.60 28.20 32.76
C GLY A 58 14.14 28.41 32.32
N ALA A 59 13.81 28.24 31.03
CA ALA A 59 12.43 28.22 30.54
C ALA A 59 11.81 26.82 30.67
N LYS A 60 10.48 26.77 30.75
CA LYS A 60 9.73 25.51 30.80
C LYS A 60 9.47 24.93 29.41
N SER A 61 9.30 25.82 28.41
CA SER A 61 9.05 25.44 27.02
C SER A 61 9.55 26.55 26.09
N ALA A 62 9.90 26.19 24.86
CA ALA A 62 10.08 27.07 23.73
C ALA A 62 8.80 27.05 22.88
N ARG A 63 8.41 28.24 22.38
CA ARG A 63 7.23 28.36 21.48
C ARG A 63 7.60 29.09 20.22
N VAL A 64 7.20 28.50 19.10
CA VAL A 64 7.27 29.14 17.77
C VAL A 64 5.87 29.17 17.18
N GLU A 65 5.50 30.30 16.58
CA GLU A 65 4.24 30.54 15.90
C GLU A 65 4.51 31.25 14.58
N ALA A 66 3.93 30.72 13.50
CA ALA A 66 4.04 31.31 12.18
C ALA A 66 2.64 31.53 11.60
N VAL A 67 2.41 32.73 11.08
CA VAL A 67 1.15 33.18 10.50
C VAL A 67 1.33 33.31 9.00
N PHE A 68 0.49 32.62 8.23
CA PHE A 68 0.57 32.58 6.78
C PHE A 68 -0.72 33.11 6.15
N ASP A 69 -0.57 33.92 5.11
CA ASP A 69 -1.62 34.23 4.15
C ASP A 69 -1.77 33.06 3.18
N LEU A 70 -3.00 32.64 2.92
CA LEU A 70 -3.34 31.49 2.08
C LEU A 70 -3.79 31.86 0.65
N GLU A 71 -3.85 33.13 0.26
CA GLU A 71 -4.36 33.56 -1.03
C GLU A 71 -3.79 32.77 -2.21
N ASP A 72 -2.46 32.56 -2.22
CA ASP A 72 -1.74 31.87 -3.30
C ASP A 72 -1.88 30.33 -3.30
N VAL A 73 -2.32 29.73 -2.21
CA VAL A 73 -2.27 28.26 -2.04
C VAL A 73 -3.64 27.61 -1.86
N ARG A 74 -4.63 28.34 -1.36
CA ARG A 74 -5.95 27.79 -0.98
C ARG A 74 -6.71 27.11 -2.12
N SER A 75 -6.47 27.50 -3.38
CA SER A 75 -7.14 26.92 -4.56
C SER A 75 -6.38 25.74 -5.18
N ARG A 76 -5.22 25.35 -4.65
CA ARG A 76 -4.41 24.27 -5.20
C ARG A 76 -4.98 22.92 -4.82
N PRO A 77 -5.20 21.99 -5.78
CA PRO A 77 -5.86 20.72 -5.50
C PRO A 77 -5.24 19.94 -4.34
N GLY A 78 -3.91 19.77 -4.31
CA GLY A 78 -3.24 19.04 -3.23
C GLY A 78 -3.30 19.74 -1.86
N PHE A 79 -3.40 21.08 -1.83
CA PHE A 79 -3.62 21.85 -0.60
C PHE A 79 -5.06 21.69 -0.11
N VAL A 80 -6.04 21.74 -1.01
CA VAL A 80 -7.46 21.52 -0.69
C VAL A 80 -7.67 20.13 -0.08
N GLU A 81 -7.17 19.07 -0.73
CA GLU A 81 -7.27 17.70 -0.21
C GLU A 81 -6.64 17.56 1.19
N LEU A 82 -5.47 18.19 1.39
CA LEU A 82 -4.79 18.17 2.69
C LEU A 82 -5.54 18.99 3.75
N SER A 83 -6.12 20.12 3.37
CA SER A 83 -6.91 20.97 4.26
C SER A 83 -8.16 20.25 4.75
N ASP A 84 -8.86 19.56 3.86
CA ASP A 84 -10.03 18.72 4.20
C ASP A 84 -9.63 17.61 5.19
N GLU A 85 -8.50 16.92 4.94
CA GLU A 85 -7.97 15.88 5.83
C GLU A 85 -7.63 16.42 7.23
N LEU A 86 -7.09 17.64 7.30
CA LEU A 86 -6.68 18.26 8.56
C LEU A 86 -7.77 19.08 9.24
N GLY A 87 -8.94 19.19 8.63
CA GLY A 87 -10.08 19.97 9.14
C GLY A 87 -9.83 21.48 9.15
N ILE A 88 -9.09 21.99 8.15
CA ILE A 88 -8.87 23.42 7.95
C ILE A 88 -10.03 23.96 7.12
N ASP A 89 -10.64 25.06 7.57
CA ASP A 89 -11.74 25.69 6.84
C ASP A 89 -11.23 26.23 5.49
N PRO A 90 -11.83 25.84 4.35
CA PRO A 90 -11.42 26.33 3.04
C PRO A 90 -11.60 27.83 2.83
N ASP A 91 -12.44 28.48 3.63
CA ASP A 91 -12.70 29.93 3.57
C ASP A 91 -11.72 30.75 4.44
N GLU A 92 -10.83 30.10 5.20
CA GLU A 92 -9.80 30.82 5.97
C GLU A 92 -8.80 31.50 5.04
N GLU A 93 -8.58 32.78 5.30
CA GLU A 93 -7.57 33.60 4.60
C GLU A 93 -6.18 33.44 5.23
N VAL A 94 -6.15 33.09 6.50
CA VAL A 94 -4.92 33.04 7.31
C VAL A 94 -4.78 31.69 8.01
N LEU A 95 -3.57 31.12 7.97
CA LEU A 95 -3.24 29.89 8.66
C LEU A 95 -2.20 30.15 9.76
N ILE A 96 -2.49 29.69 10.97
CA ILE A 96 -1.57 29.79 12.11
C ILE A 96 -1.00 28.41 12.42
N LEU A 97 0.30 28.24 12.21
CA LEU A 97 1.06 27.07 12.64
C LEU A 97 1.76 27.38 13.96
N ALA A 98 1.66 26.50 14.93
CA ALA A 98 2.34 26.68 16.22
C ALA A 98 3.02 25.40 16.70
N ARG A 99 4.23 25.56 17.25
CA ARG A 99 5.00 24.48 17.87
C ARG A 99 5.43 24.86 19.27
N GLU A 100 5.16 24.01 20.24
CA GLU A 100 5.64 24.17 21.62
C GLU A 100 6.50 22.97 22.01
N ILE A 101 7.75 23.21 22.38
CA ILE A 101 8.74 22.20 22.78
C ILE A 101 8.98 22.37 24.27
N GLN A 102 8.68 21.35 25.08
CA GLN A 102 8.90 21.38 26.54
C GLN A 102 10.31 20.90 26.88
N ALA A 103 10.90 21.47 27.96
CA ALA A 103 12.19 21.06 28.45
C ALA A 103 12.28 19.56 28.81
N GLY A 104 11.15 18.91 29.10
CA GLY A 104 11.03 17.46 29.29
C GLY A 104 10.97 16.63 28.03
N GLY A 105 11.19 17.22 26.84
CA GLY A 105 11.23 16.53 25.55
C GLY A 105 9.87 16.31 24.87
N ARG A 106 8.74 16.64 25.51
CA ARG A 106 7.42 16.59 24.85
C ARG A 106 7.27 17.77 23.89
N SER A 107 6.77 17.50 22.70
CA SER A 107 6.50 18.52 21.69
C SER A 107 5.03 18.50 21.29
N LEU A 108 4.43 19.70 21.21
CA LEU A 108 3.03 19.90 20.86
C LEU A 108 2.93 20.75 19.59
N ALA A 109 2.19 20.28 18.61
CA ALA A 109 1.95 20.97 17.35
C ALA A 109 0.48 21.40 17.26
N ARG A 110 0.20 22.56 16.66
CA ARG A 110 -1.15 23.07 16.44
C ARG A 110 -1.27 23.74 15.07
N ILE A 111 -2.46 23.60 14.49
CA ILE A 111 -2.92 24.35 13.31
C ILE A 111 -4.19 25.08 13.73
N ASN A 112 -4.23 26.39 13.58
CA ASN A 112 -5.36 27.25 13.99
C ASN A 112 -5.86 26.96 15.42
N GLY A 113 -4.92 26.65 16.33
CA GLY A 113 -5.21 26.30 17.73
C GLY A 113 -5.57 24.82 17.95
N ALA A 114 -5.99 24.06 16.95
CA ALA A 114 -6.27 22.65 17.04
C ALA A 114 -4.98 21.83 17.16
N THR A 115 -4.94 20.85 18.05
CA THR A 115 -3.77 19.99 18.25
C THR A 115 -3.61 19.03 17.08
N THR A 116 -2.39 18.92 16.56
CA THR A 116 -2.01 18.05 15.44
C THR A 116 -0.66 17.38 15.66
N THR A 117 -0.10 16.74 14.65
CA THR A 117 1.22 16.12 14.66
C THR A 117 2.27 17.01 13.97
N ALA A 118 3.56 16.81 14.29
CA ALA A 118 4.65 17.46 13.57
C ALA A 118 4.66 17.08 12.08
N GLY A 119 4.30 15.83 11.75
CA GLY A 119 4.18 15.39 10.38
C GLY A 119 3.09 16.13 9.60
N ALA A 120 1.97 16.48 10.24
CA ALA A 120 0.93 17.30 9.63
C ALA A 120 1.41 18.73 9.36
N LEU A 121 2.17 19.34 10.32
CA LEU A 121 2.84 20.61 10.07
C LEU A 121 3.79 20.53 8.88
N GLY A 122 4.57 19.44 8.77
CA GLY A 122 5.49 19.24 7.64
C GLY A 122 4.77 19.13 6.31
N ARG A 123 3.68 18.38 6.24
CA ARG A 123 2.88 18.24 5.02
C ARG A 123 2.32 19.59 4.54
N ILE A 124 1.72 20.37 5.44
CA ILE A 124 1.16 21.67 5.06
C ILE A 124 2.26 22.70 4.79
N GLY A 125 3.37 22.65 5.54
CA GLY A 125 4.53 23.52 5.37
C GLY A 125 5.15 23.46 3.98
N THR A 126 5.11 22.29 3.31
CA THR A 126 5.63 22.14 1.94
C THR A 126 4.86 22.96 0.89
N PHE A 127 3.66 23.39 1.17
CA PHE A 127 2.89 24.30 0.30
C PHE A 127 3.17 25.77 0.58
N LEU A 128 3.74 26.11 1.74
CA LEU A 128 3.84 27.46 2.26
C LEU A 128 5.25 28.04 2.14
N VAL A 129 6.27 27.23 2.47
CA VAL A 129 7.65 27.72 2.58
C VAL A 129 8.61 26.68 2.02
N ASP A 130 9.59 27.17 1.28
CA ASP A 130 10.75 26.38 0.86
C ASP A 130 12.02 27.00 1.49
N VAL A 131 12.74 26.22 2.31
CA VAL A 131 13.92 26.68 3.04
C VAL A 131 15.18 26.11 2.41
N HIS A 132 16.08 27.01 1.96
CA HIS A 132 17.32 26.69 1.27
C HIS A 132 18.53 27.00 2.16
N GLY A 133 19.22 25.98 2.67
CA GLY A 133 20.35 26.11 3.59
C GLY A 133 20.72 24.78 4.21
N GLN A 134 21.00 24.80 5.53
CA GLN A 134 21.34 23.58 6.29
C GLN A 134 20.15 22.68 6.62
N SER A 135 18.91 23.10 6.36
CA SER A 135 17.69 22.35 6.70
C SER A 135 17.16 21.55 5.50
N ASP A 136 16.69 20.34 5.75
CA ASP A 136 16.29 19.35 4.73
C ASP A 136 14.90 19.58 4.08
N HIS A 137 14.29 20.77 4.20
CA HIS A 137 12.97 21.08 3.63
C HIS A 137 13.02 21.55 2.17
N LEU A 138 13.77 20.85 1.33
CA LEU A 138 13.86 21.19 -0.08
C LEU A 138 12.87 20.35 -0.90
N SER A 139 11.80 20.97 -1.37
CA SER A 139 10.85 20.35 -2.32
C SER A 139 11.57 19.77 -3.54
N LEU A 140 12.59 20.48 -4.05
CA LEU A 140 13.43 20.10 -5.19
C LEU A 140 14.27 18.84 -4.98
N LEU A 141 14.47 18.36 -3.76
CA LEU A 141 15.23 17.12 -3.52
C LEU A 141 14.40 15.85 -3.75
N ARG A 142 13.08 15.98 -3.84
CA ARG A 142 12.18 14.84 -4.04
C ARG A 142 11.94 14.58 -5.53
N PRO A 143 12.13 13.33 -6.02
CA PRO A 143 11.91 12.98 -7.43
C PRO A 143 10.51 13.35 -7.96
N ASP A 144 9.47 13.18 -7.15
CA ASP A 144 8.10 13.51 -7.56
C ASP A 144 7.92 15.02 -7.78
N ALA A 145 8.53 15.85 -6.95
CA ALA A 145 8.53 17.30 -7.13
C ALA A 145 9.36 17.73 -8.35
N GLN A 146 10.48 17.04 -8.62
CA GLN A 146 11.30 17.29 -9.81
C GLN A 146 10.53 16.99 -11.10
N LEU A 147 9.76 15.90 -11.13
CA LEU A 147 8.88 15.58 -12.25
C LEU A 147 7.82 16.66 -12.46
N ASP A 148 7.14 17.07 -11.37
CA ASP A 148 6.10 18.08 -11.43
C ASP A 148 6.65 19.43 -11.94
N MET A 149 7.81 19.83 -11.47
CA MET A 149 8.49 21.05 -11.94
C MET A 149 8.89 20.97 -13.41
N LEU A 150 9.42 19.84 -13.86
CA LEU A 150 9.77 19.65 -15.27
C LEU A 150 8.52 19.74 -16.16
N ASP A 151 7.42 19.10 -15.75
CA ASP A 151 6.16 19.12 -16.48
C ASP A 151 5.55 20.53 -16.54
N ARG A 152 5.61 21.30 -15.45
CA ARG A 152 5.18 22.70 -15.42
C ARG A 152 6.08 23.58 -16.30
N TYR A 153 7.39 23.45 -16.18
CA TYR A 153 8.36 24.17 -17.01
C TYR A 153 8.16 23.90 -18.51
N ALA A 154 7.78 22.68 -18.84
CA ALA A 154 7.52 22.26 -20.21
C ALA A 154 6.08 22.56 -20.68
N GLY A 155 5.17 22.95 -19.80
CA GLY A 155 3.75 23.14 -20.11
C GLY A 155 2.97 21.83 -20.32
N LEU A 156 3.46 20.69 -19.79
CA LEU A 156 2.94 19.34 -20.02
C LEU A 156 1.88 18.87 -19.01
N THR A 157 1.43 19.74 -18.12
CA THR A 157 0.49 19.35 -17.05
C THR A 157 -0.82 18.79 -17.61
N ALA A 158 -1.35 19.36 -18.68
CA ALA A 158 -2.59 18.92 -19.32
C ALA A 158 -2.43 17.54 -19.97
N ASP A 159 -1.29 17.31 -20.64
CA ASP A 159 -0.99 16.03 -21.31
C ASP A 159 -0.81 14.90 -20.28
N ARG A 160 -0.13 15.19 -19.16
CA ARG A 160 -0.02 14.27 -18.03
C ARG A 160 -1.38 13.92 -17.44
N GLN A 161 -2.28 14.90 -17.26
CA GLN A 161 -3.63 14.64 -16.74
C GLN A 161 -4.47 13.80 -17.72
N ALA A 162 -4.35 14.05 -19.02
CA ALA A 162 -5.01 13.24 -20.04
C ALA A 162 -4.48 11.79 -20.04
N LEU A 163 -3.18 11.60 -19.90
CA LEU A 163 -2.56 10.27 -19.74
C LEU A 163 -3.06 9.58 -18.46
N ALA A 164 -3.09 10.26 -17.33
CA ALA A 164 -3.56 9.73 -16.05
C ALA A 164 -4.99 9.17 -16.14
N GLY A 165 -5.88 9.86 -16.87
CA GLY A 165 -7.24 9.37 -17.14
C GLY A 165 -7.24 8.02 -17.87
N ARG A 166 -6.41 7.87 -18.90
CA ARG A 166 -6.31 6.63 -19.68
C ARG A 166 -5.66 5.48 -18.90
N VAL A 167 -4.65 5.80 -18.10
CA VAL A 167 -4.02 4.81 -17.20
C VAL A 167 -5.04 4.26 -16.20
N ARG A 168 -5.87 5.11 -15.61
CA ARG A 168 -6.95 4.66 -14.70
C ARG A 168 -7.94 3.74 -15.42
N GLU A 169 -8.37 4.08 -16.64
CA GLU A 169 -9.25 3.22 -17.44
C GLU A 169 -8.61 1.86 -17.73
N LEU A 170 -7.34 1.84 -18.13
CA LEU A 170 -6.57 0.61 -18.35
C LEU A 170 -6.50 -0.26 -17.09
N MET A 171 -6.21 0.34 -15.94
CA MET A 171 -6.12 -0.37 -14.66
C MET A 171 -7.48 -0.93 -14.20
N VAL A 172 -8.57 -0.21 -14.47
CA VAL A 172 -9.93 -0.71 -14.22
C VAL A 172 -10.24 -1.91 -15.12
N THR A 173 -9.94 -1.81 -16.42
CA THR A 173 -10.17 -2.89 -17.39
C THR A 173 -9.37 -4.14 -17.04
N ARG A 174 -8.09 -4.01 -16.65
CA ARG A 174 -7.24 -5.12 -16.18
C ARG A 174 -7.80 -5.79 -14.93
N ARG A 175 -8.31 -5.00 -13.98
CA ARG A 175 -8.98 -5.56 -12.78
C ARG A 175 -10.25 -6.32 -13.13
N GLN A 176 -11.03 -5.84 -14.10
CA GLN A 176 -12.22 -6.55 -14.59
C GLN A 176 -11.86 -7.88 -15.25
N ILE A 177 -10.83 -7.89 -16.11
CA ILE A 177 -10.33 -9.14 -16.72
C ILE A 177 -9.89 -10.13 -15.66
N ALA A 178 -9.07 -9.71 -14.71
CA ALA A 178 -8.59 -10.57 -13.63
C ALA A 178 -9.72 -11.10 -12.72
N ALA A 179 -10.81 -10.35 -12.54
CA ALA A 179 -11.99 -10.81 -11.81
C ALA A 179 -12.76 -11.89 -12.60
N VAL A 180 -12.98 -11.66 -13.90
CA VAL A 180 -13.64 -12.64 -14.80
C VAL A 180 -12.84 -13.93 -14.91
N GLU A 181 -11.50 -13.82 -15.05
CA GLU A 181 -10.62 -14.99 -15.13
C GLU A 181 -10.58 -15.80 -13.83
N ARG A 182 -10.63 -15.16 -12.68
CA ARG A 182 -10.75 -15.85 -11.39
C ARG A 182 -12.08 -16.58 -11.29
N SER A 183 -13.18 -15.88 -11.59
CA SER A 183 -14.51 -16.48 -11.60
C SER A 183 -14.62 -17.64 -12.60
N ALA A 184 -13.96 -17.57 -13.76
CA ALA A 184 -13.92 -18.65 -14.74
C ALA A 184 -13.11 -19.86 -14.23
N ARG A 185 -11.99 -19.66 -13.57
CA ARG A 185 -11.20 -20.75 -12.95
C ARG A 185 -11.95 -21.43 -11.81
N ASP A 186 -12.56 -20.66 -10.93
CA ASP A 186 -13.39 -21.20 -9.83
C ASP A 186 -14.55 -22.03 -10.39
N ARG A 187 -15.18 -21.54 -11.46
CA ARG A 187 -16.24 -22.25 -12.19
C ARG A 187 -15.72 -23.53 -12.84
N GLU A 188 -14.56 -23.52 -13.49
CA GLU A 188 -13.94 -24.70 -14.11
C GLU A 188 -13.61 -25.77 -13.07
N GLN A 189 -13.02 -25.40 -11.96
CA GLN A 189 -12.79 -26.31 -10.83
C GLN A 189 -14.09 -26.90 -10.27
N ARG A 190 -15.14 -26.08 -10.18
CA ARG A 190 -16.46 -26.55 -9.72
C ARG A 190 -17.08 -27.51 -10.73
N LEU A 191 -16.98 -27.21 -12.03
CA LEU A 191 -17.45 -28.09 -13.08
C LEU A 191 -16.75 -29.46 -13.07
N ASP A 192 -15.43 -29.48 -12.89
CA ASP A 192 -14.67 -30.74 -12.82
C ASP A 192 -15.05 -31.56 -11.57
N LEU A 193 -15.24 -30.90 -10.46
CA LEU A 193 -15.71 -31.56 -9.24
C LEU A 193 -17.11 -32.17 -9.42
N LEU A 194 -18.04 -31.39 -9.98
CA LEU A 194 -19.41 -31.85 -10.23
C LEU A 194 -19.45 -33.02 -11.24
N ARG A 195 -18.67 -32.94 -12.32
CA ARG A 195 -18.55 -34.06 -13.28
C ARG A 195 -18.07 -35.33 -12.61
N PHE A 196 -17.03 -35.24 -11.80
CA PHE A 196 -16.50 -36.35 -11.04
C PHE A 196 -17.56 -36.97 -10.10
N GLN A 197 -18.27 -36.11 -9.34
CA GLN A 197 -19.32 -36.57 -8.40
C GLN A 197 -20.48 -37.26 -9.15
N VAL A 198 -20.96 -36.65 -10.23
CA VAL A 198 -22.03 -37.23 -11.03
C VAL A 198 -21.61 -38.58 -11.66
N GLU A 199 -20.40 -38.66 -12.18
CA GLU A 199 -19.87 -39.88 -12.77
C GLU A 199 -19.69 -40.99 -11.74
N GLU A 200 -19.13 -40.70 -10.57
CA GLU A 200 -18.91 -41.66 -9.47
C GLU A 200 -20.23 -42.20 -8.93
N ILE A 201 -21.23 -41.35 -8.75
CA ILE A 201 -22.54 -41.76 -8.25
C ILE A 201 -23.34 -42.53 -9.31
N THR A 202 -23.34 -42.03 -10.55
CA THR A 202 -24.09 -42.68 -11.63
C THR A 202 -23.49 -44.04 -11.98
N SER A 203 -22.17 -44.16 -12.06
CA SER A 203 -21.47 -45.41 -12.33
C SER A 203 -21.70 -46.45 -11.25
N ALA A 204 -21.96 -46.05 -10.03
CA ALA A 204 -22.26 -46.95 -8.92
C ALA A 204 -23.66 -47.62 -9.06
N ALA A 205 -24.56 -47.05 -9.86
CA ALA A 205 -25.89 -47.61 -10.16
C ALA A 205 -26.60 -48.12 -8.88
N LEU A 206 -26.69 -47.28 -7.85
CA LEU A 206 -27.25 -47.63 -6.56
C LEU A 206 -28.77 -47.77 -6.62
N THR A 207 -29.31 -48.76 -5.91
CA THR A 207 -30.76 -48.94 -5.73
C THR A 207 -31.17 -48.72 -4.25
N PRO A 208 -32.25 -48.00 -3.98
CA PRO A 208 -32.72 -47.80 -2.62
C PRO A 208 -32.91 -49.12 -1.86
N GLY A 209 -32.39 -49.28 -0.66
CA GLY A 209 -32.47 -50.45 0.19
C GLY A 209 -31.46 -51.58 -0.13
N GLU A 210 -30.65 -51.46 -1.17
CA GLU A 210 -29.66 -52.46 -1.59
C GLU A 210 -28.68 -52.82 -0.46
N ASP A 211 -28.27 -51.87 0.36
CA ASP A 211 -27.38 -52.11 1.47
C ASP A 211 -27.95 -53.03 2.56
N LEU A 212 -29.24 -52.91 2.86
CA LEU A 212 -29.92 -53.77 3.82
C LEU A 212 -30.05 -55.19 3.30
N GLU A 213 -30.41 -55.35 2.03
CA GLU A 213 -30.50 -56.64 1.36
C GLU A 213 -29.14 -57.37 1.36
N LEU A 214 -28.05 -56.63 0.96
CA LEU A 214 -26.72 -57.19 0.92
C LEU A 214 -26.16 -57.49 2.32
N GLU A 215 -26.48 -56.73 3.34
CA GLU A 215 -26.10 -57.03 4.74
C GLU A 215 -26.74 -58.33 5.20
N GLY A 216 -28.03 -58.54 4.89
CA GLY A 216 -28.72 -59.79 5.14
C GLY A 216 -28.15 -60.97 4.40
N GLU A 217 -27.81 -60.80 3.11
CA GLU A 217 -27.16 -61.81 2.30
C GLU A 217 -25.76 -62.17 2.82
N ARG A 218 -24.93 -61.16 3.14
CA ARG A 218 -23.63 -61.35 3.76
C ARG A 218 -23.69 -62.16 5.05
N ALA A 219 -24.65 -61.81 5.92
CA ALA A 219 -24.84 -62.53 7.16
C ALA A 219 -25.17 -64.02 6.96
N ARG A 220 -25.96 -64.39 5.95
CA ARG A 220 -26.23 -65.76 5.58
C ARG A 220 -25.02 -66.47 5.01
N LEU A 221 -24.34 -65.90 4.01
CA LEU A 221 -23.19 -66.47 3.35
C LEU A 221 -21.98 -66.65 4.29
N ALA A 222 -21.66 -65.63 5.14
CA ALA A 222 -20.57 -65.70 6.09
C ALA A 222 -20.78 -66.75 7.21
N ASN A 223 -22.01 -67.15 7.47
CA ASN A 223 -22.35 -68.17 8.46
C ASN A 223 -22.77 -69.52 7.83
N ALA A 224 -22.68 -69.62 6.46
CA ALA A 224 -23.17 -70.81 5.77
C ALA A 224 -22.62 -72.12 6.32
N GLU A 225 -21.29 -72.21 6.48
CA GLU A 225 -20.65 -73.39 7.02
C GLU A 225 -21.14 -73.76 8.40
N ARG A 226 -21.29 -72.77 9.29
CA ARG A 226 -21.81 -72.96 10.63
C ARG A 226 -23.29 -73.36 10.65
N LEU A 227 -24.14 -72.68 9.80
CA LEU A 227 -25.55 -72.97 9.70
C LEU A 227 -25.78 -74.38 9.17
N THR A 228 -25.01 -74.83 8.15
CA THR A 228 -25.06 -76.19 7.63
C THR A 228 -24.59 -77.20 8.69
N GLY A 229 -23.47 -76.91 9.38
CA GLY A 229 -22.97 -77.75 10.46
C GLY A 229 -23.96 -77.90 11.64
N ASP A 230 -24.59 -76.78 12.06
CA ASP A 230 -25.59 -76.76 13.12
C ASP A 230 -26.87 -77.51 12.69
N ALA A 231 -27.31 -77.34 11.45
CA ALA A 231 -28.47 -78.05 10.88
C ALA A 231 -28.22 -79.58 10.82
N VAL A 232 -27.03 -79.98 10.38
CA VAL A 232 -26.64 -81.40 10.37
C VAL A 232 -26.57 -81.96 11.82
N ALA A 233 -26.06 -81.22 12.77
CA ALA A 233 -26.00 -81.64 14.16
C ALA A 233 -27.42 -81.81 14.77
N VAL A 234 -28.32 -80.85 14.51
CA VAL A 234 -29.71 -80.95 14.97
C VAL A 234 -30.43 -82.12 14.31
N HIS A 235 -30.28 -82.29 12.98
CA HIS A 235 -30.84 -83.44 12.25
C HIS A 235 -30.32 -84.77 12.84
N ALA A 236 -29.00 -84.89 13.07
CA ALA A 236 -28.39 -86.09 13.68
C ALA A 236 -28.93 -86.37 15.09
N ALA A 237 -29.17 -85.32 15.92
CA ALA A 237 -29.75 -85.45 17.23
C ALA A 237 -31.21 -85.95 17.21
N LEU A 238 -31.95 -85.56 16.19
CA LEU A 238 -33.33 -86.00 16.00
C LEU A 238 -33.41 -87.37 15.31
N ALA A 239 -32.79 -87.56 14.17
CA ALA A 239 -32.91 -88.75 13.34
C ALA A 239 -31.98 -89.89 13.77
N GLY A 240 -30.89 -89.57 14.42
CA GLY A 240 -29.78 -90.52 14.65
C GLY A 240 -28.75 -90.48 13.50
N VAL A 241 -27.57 -91.02 13.73
CA VAL A 241 -26.50 -91.17 12.73
C VAL A 241 -26.47 -92.65 12.33
N ASP A 242 -26.47 -92.91 11.04
CA ASP A 242 -26.51 -94.30 10.53
C ASP A 242 -25.08 -94.91 10.40
N ASP A 243 -24.22 -94.62 11.36
CA ASP A 243 -22.78 -94.99 11.36
C ASP A 243 -22.42 -96.00 12.46
N GLY A 244 -22.92 -97.23 12.36
CA GLY A 244 -22.35 -98.40 13.07
C GLY A 244 -22.72 -98.57 14.53
N PHE A 245 -22.32 -99.63 15.17
CA PHE A 245 -22.72 -100.21 16.45
C PHE A 245 -22.53 -99.39 17.74
N ASP A 246 -22.01 -98.12 17.64
CA ASP A 246 -21.75 -97.20 18.80
C ASP A 246 -22.23 -95.75 18.55
N ALA A 247 -23.04 -95.51 17.53
CA ALA A 247 -23.56 -94.16 17.28
C ALA A 247 -24.68 -93.75 18.31
N PRO A 248 -24.70 -92.50 18.83
CA PRO A 248 -25.78 -92.08 19.74
C PRO A 248 -27.10 -92.15 18.98
N GLY A 249 -28.01 -92.98 19.49
CA GLY A 249 -29.36 -93.12 18.91
C GLY A 249 -30.08 -91.77 18.98
N GLY A 250 -30.57 -91.31 17.87
CA GLY A 250 -31.35 -90.06 17.82
C GLY A 250 -32.68 -90.18 18.58
N ALA A 251 -33.36 -89.06 18.75
CA ALA A 251 -34.63 -89.01 19.47
C ALA A 251 -35.73 -89.86 18.80
N LEU A 252 -35.75 -89.92 17.44
CA LEU A 252 -36.75 -90.65 16.66
C LEU A 252 -36.67 -92.17 16.86
N PRO A 253 -35.50 -92.81 16.84
CA PRO A 253 -35.39 -94.23 17.16
C PRO A 253 -35.95 -94.54 18.60
N ALA A 254 -35.55 -93.71 19.57
CA ALA A 254 -36.02 -93.91 20.98
C ALA A 254 -37.55 -93.69 21.13
N LEU A 255 -38.08 -92.67 20.44
CA LEU A 255 -39.54 -92.39 20.42
C LEU A 255 -40.29 -93.48 19.70
N ARG A 256 -39.79 -94.07 18.62
CA ARG A 256 -40.42 -95.23 17.91
C ARG A 256 -40.46 -96.46 18.77
N GLU A 257 -39.35 -96.76 19.45
CA GLU A 257 -39.28 -97.91 20.38
C GLU A 257 -40.27 -97.72 21.54
N ALA A 258 -40.26 -96.49 22.13
CA ALA A 258 -41.20 -96.14 23.21
C ALA A 258 -42.65 -96.25 22.73
N SER A 259 -42.99 -95.74 21.52
CA SER A 259 -44.29 -95.82 20.93
C SER A 259 -44.77 -97.26 20.71
N GLY A 260 -43.88 -98.09 20.08
CA GLY A 260 -44.18 -99.50 19.86
C GLY A 260 -44.36 -100.31 21.15
N THR A 261 -43.65 -99.91 22.24
CA THR A 261 -43.81 -100.51 23.57
C THR A 261 -45.14 -100.09 24.22
N LEU A 262 -45.47 -98.79 24.13
CA LEU A 262 -46.68 -98.24 24.67
C LEU A 262 -47.96 -98.81 23.96
N ASP A 263 -47.86 -99.01 22.64
CA ASP A 263 -48.92 -99.64 21.85
C ASP A 263 -49.19 -101.07 22.30
N ARG A 264 -48.13 -101.84 22.63
CA ARG A 264 -48.27 -103.20 23.14
C ARG A 264 -48.95 -103.19 24.53
N ILE A 265 -48.64 -102.21 25.39
CA ILE A 265 -49.26 -102.07 26.70
C ILE A 265 -50.73 -101.63 26.56
N ALA A 266 -50.98 -100.66 25.65
CA ALA A 266 -52.31 -100.14 25.41
C ALA A 266 -53.26 -101.20 24.79
N ALA A 267 -52.74 -102.20 24.10
CA ALA A 267 -53.45 -103.34 23.59
C ALA A 267 -54.00 -104.26 24.74
N VAL A 268 -53.39 -104.22 25.94
CA VAL A 268 -53.74 -104.97 27.10
C VAL A 268 -54.54 -104.10 28.11
N ASP A 269 -54.14 -102.83 28.27
CA ASP A 269 -54.77 -101.85 29.13
C ASP A 269 -55.32 -100.63 28.32
N VAL A 270 -56.55 -100.62 28.02
CA VAL A 270 -57.23 -99.61 27.17
C VAL A 270 -57.12 -98.20 27.76
N SER A 271 -56.90 -98.05 29.09
CA SER A 271 -56.75 -96.75 29.75
C SER A 271 -55.54 -95.93 29.21
N LEU A 272 -54.54 -96.59 28.59
CA LEU A 272 -53.33 -95.99 28.04
C LEU A 272 -53.50 -95.65 26.54
N ALA A 273 -54.55 -95.95 25.91
CA ALA A 273 -54.78 -95.67 24.50
C ALA A 273 -54.63 -94.18 24.14
N ALA A 274 -55.07 -93.25 24.99
CA ALA A 274 -54.92 -91.81 24.80
C ALA A 274 -53.45 -91.34 24.91
N LEU A 275 -52.66 -92.01 25.76
CA LEU A 275 -51.21 -91.70 25.86
C LEU A 275 -50.46 -92.25 24.66
N ALA A 276 -50.79 -93.42 24.15
CA ALA A 276 -50.22 -93.99 22.96
C ALA A 276 -50.49 -93.10 21.73
N GLU A 277 -51.67 -92.53 21.56
CA GLU A 277 -52.03 -91.61 20.51
C GLU A 277 -51.16 -90.31 20.60
N ARG A 278 -51.09 -89.73 21.79
CA ARG A 278 -50.30 -88.54 22.02
C ARG A 278 -48.82 -88.77 21.72
N LEU A 279 -48.25 -89.94 22.01
CA LEU A 279 -46.84 -90.25 21.68
C LEU A 279 -46.65 -90.43 20.21
N ARG A 280 -47.62 -90.99 19.44
CA ARG A 280 -47.57 -91.06 17.96
C ARG A 280 -47.65 -89.69 17.33
N GLU A 281 -48.51 -88.77 17.83
CA GLU A 281 -48.59 -87.40 17.38
C GLU A 281 -47.22 -86.68 17.60
N ALA A 282 -46.61 -86.83 18.78
CA ALA A 282 -45.31 -86.28 19.05
C ALA A 282 -44.22 -86.84 18.18
N LEU A 283 -44.25 -88.16 17.90
CA LEU A 283 -43.33 -88.81 16.93
C LEU A 283 -43.42 -88.21 15.54
N PHE A 284 -44.65 -88.04 15.05
CA PHE A 284 -44.93 -87.44 13.74
C PHE A 284 -44.38 -86.00 13.66
N LEU A 285 -44.59 -85.17 14.69
CA LEU A 285 -44.08 -83.80 14.74
C LEU A 285 -42.53 -83.74 14.74
N VAL A 286 -41.87 -84.67 15.41
CA VAL A 286 -40.41 -84.76 15.44
C VAL A 286 -39.85 -85.28 14.12
N GLU A 287 -40.56 -86.22 13.42
CA GLU A 287 -40.20 -86.68 12.07
C GLU A 287 -40.27 -85.53 11.06
N ASP A 288 -41.34 -84.74 11.11
CA ASP A 288 -41.52 -83.58 10.21
C ASP A 288 -40.45 -82.54 10.44
N LEU A 289 -40.19 -82.17 11.70
CA LEU A 289 -39.11 -81.23 12.07
C LEU A 289 -37.74 -81.70 11.63
N ALA A 290 -37.42 -83.01 11.71
CA ALA A 290 -36.17 -83.55 11.25
C ALA A 290 -35.98 -83.40 9.74
N VAL A 291 -37.07 -83.55 8.95
CA VAL A 291 -37.04 -83.35 7.49
C VAL A 291 -36.84 -81.85 7.19
N GLU A 292 -37.58 -80.96 7.84
CA GLU A 292 -37.47 -79.51 7.63
C GLU A 292 -36.04 -78.99 7.91
N ILE A 293 -35.41 -79.46 8.97
CA ILE A 293 -34.02 -79.06 9.32
C ILE A 293 -33.03 -79.62 8.34
N ARG A 294 -33.19 -80.82 7.83
CA ARG A 294 -32.32 -81.41 6.79
C ARG A 294 -32.43 -80.55 5.51
N ASP A 295 -33.66 -80.30 5.05
CA ASP A 295 -33.91 -79.56 3.85
C ASP A 295 -33.39 -78.10 3.98
N TYR A 296 -33.47 -77.50 5.17
CA TYR A 296 -32.83 -76.20 5.45
C TYR A 296 -31.31 -76.29 5.30
N GLY A 297 -30.64 -77.28 5.87
CA GLY A 297 -29.19 -77.46 5.74
C GLY A 297 -28.71 -77.68 4.30
N GLU A 298 -29.54 -78.38 3.47
CA GLU A 298 -29.23 -78.58 2.04
C GLU A 298 -29.45 -77.32 1.21
N MET A 299 -30.36 -76.41 1.61
CA MET A 299 -30.62 -75.12 0.95
C MET A 299 -29.59 -74.03 1.28
N VAL A 300 -28.77 -74.14 2.33
CA VAL A 300 -27.71 -73.18 2.68
C VAL A 300 -26.55 -73.34 1.71
N GLU A 301 -26.49 -72.46 0.69
CA GLU A 301 -25.42 -72.40 -0.30
C GLU A 301 -24.10 -71.84 0.31
N HIS A 302 -23.03 -72.59 0.23
CA HIS A 302 -21.69 -72.13 0.53
C HIS A 302 -21.03 -71.61 -0.76
N ASP A 303 -21.10 -70.24 -1.01
CA ASP A 303 -20.53 -69.58 -2.19
C ASP A 303 -19.55 -68.47 -1.76
N PRO A 304 -18.25 -68.78 -1.61
CA PRO A 304 -17.22 -67.81 -1.27
C PRO A 304 -17.04 -66.66 -2.28
N ALA A 305 -17.24 -66.92 -3.57
CA ALA A 305 -17.10 -65.91 -4.61
C ALA A 305 -18.24 -64.90 -4.55
N ARG A 306 -19.45 -65.38 -4.21
CA ARG A 306 -20.60 -64.48 -4.01
C ARG A 306 -20.42 -63.66 -2.73
N LEU A 307 -19.85 -64.23 -1.65
CA LEU A 307 -19.56 -63.49 -0.41
C LEU A 307 -18.59 -62.34 -0.69
N GLU A 308 -17.48 -62.61 -1.43
CA GLU A 308 -16.50 -61.59 -1.83
C GLU A 308 -17.16 -60.48 -2.65
N ALA A 309 -17.98 -60.79 -3.62
CA ALA A 309 -18.71 -59.81 -4.44
C ALA A 309 -19.67 -58.95 -3.62
N VAL A 310 -20.34 -59.51 -2.60
CA VAL A 310 -21.24 -58.79 -1.70
C VAL A 310 -20.42 -57.86 -0.79
N GLU A 311 -19.26 -58.30 -0.28
CA GLU A 311 -18.37 -57.47 0.55
C GLU A 311 -17.82 -56.29 -0.25
N ASP A 312 -17.32 -56.52 -1.46
CA ASP A 312 -16.84 -55.43 -2.35
C ASP A 312 -17.94 -54.41 -2.64
N ARG A 313 -19.16 -54.86 -2.90
CA ARG A 313 -20.30 -53.98 -3.16
C ARG A 313 -20.68 -53.16 -1.91
N LEU A 314 -20.70 -53.77 -0.73
CA LEU A 314 -20.94 -53.08 0.52
C LEU A 314 -19.84 -52.05 0.82
N ASP A 315 -18.58 -52.34 0.53
CA ASP A 315 -17.49 -51.42 0.73
C ASP A 315 -17.55 -50.22 -0.23
N LEU A 316 -17.99 -50.41 -1.48
CA LEU A 316 -18.31 -49.34 -2.42
C LEU A 316 -19.42 -48.45 -1.85
N ILE A 317 -20.54 -49.06 -1.40
CA ILE A 317 -21.68 -48.31 -0.82
C ILE A 317 -21.22 -47.53 0.43
N ARG A 318 -20.44 -48.12 1.32
CA ARG A 318 -19.89 -47.45 2.51
C ARG A 318 -18.99 -46.27 2.15
N THR A 319 -18.19 -46.42 1.10
CA THR A 319 -17.31 -45.34 0.61
C THR A 319 -18.12 -44.16 0.09
N LEU A 320 -19.17 -44.44 -0.69
CA LEU A 320 -20.09 -43.42 -1.20
C LEU A 320 -20.91 -42.76 -0.07
N LYS A 321 -21.37 -43.56 0.90
CA LYS A 321 -22.06 -43.03 2.10
C LYS A 321 -21.19 -42.05 2.87
N ARG A 322 -19.91 -42.32 3.05
CA ARG A 322 -18.95 -41.44 3.74
C ARG A 322 -18.72 -40.14 2.99
N LYS A 323 -18.82 -40.13 1.66
CA LYS A 323 -18.58 -38.96 0.80
C LYS A 323 -19.80 -38.09 0.59
N TYR A 324 -20.98 -38.70 0.36
CA TYR A 324 -22.12 -38.01 -0.24
C TYR A 324 -23.41 -38.06 0.59
N GLY A 325 -23.48 -38.88 1.63
CA GLY A 325 -24.66 -38.96 2.48
C GLY A 325 -24.63 -40.18 3.41
N THR A 326 -25.60 -40.31 4.29
CA THR A 326 -25.65 -41.44 5.24
C THR A 326 -26.52 -42.60 4.74
N THR A 327 -27.37 -42.36 3.74
CA THR A 327 -28.22 -43.38 3.09
C THR A 327 -28.06 -43.37 1.58
N ILE A 328 -28.46 -44.43 0.92
CA ILE A 328 -28.41 -44.55 -0.54
C ILE A 328 -29.31 -43.49 -1.21
N GLU A 329 -30.46 -43.19 -0.64
CA GLU A 329 -31.37 -42.16 -1.15
C GLU A 329 -30.74 -40.79 -1.13
N GLN A 330 -29.95 -40.47 -0.05
CA GLN A 330 -29.22 -39.20 0.03
C GLN A 330 -28.09 -39.11 -0.99
N ILE A 331 -27.40 -40.21 -1.31
CA ILE A 331 -26.35 -40.24 -2.34
C ILE A 331 -26.98 -39.97 -3.72
N ILE A 332 -28.12 -40.62 -4.02
CA ILE A 332 -28.83 -40.42 -5.28
C ILE A 332 -29.31 -38.96 -5.41
N ALA A 333 -29.92 -38.41 -4.35
CA ALA A 333 -30.37 -37.03 -4.34
C ALA A 333 -29.20 -36.04 -4.53
N HIS A 334 -28.05 -36.28 -3.90
CA HIS A 334 -26.84 -35.49 -4.11
C HIS A 334 -26.33 -35.55 -5.57
N GLY A 335 -26.42 -36.72 -6.21
CA GLY A 335 -26.10 -36.89 -7.62
C GLY A 335 -27.01 -36.10 -8.55
N GLU A 336 -28.31 -36.08 -8.26
CA GLU A 336 -29.30 -35.29 -8.99
C GLU A 336 -29.10 -33.79 -8.84
N GLU A 337 -28.81 -33.32 -7.61
CA GLU A 337 -28.47 -31.91 -7.32
C GLU A 337 -27.17 -31.50 -8.04
N ALA A 338 -26.14 -32.33 -7.99
CA ALA A 338 -24.87 -32.08 -8.67
C ALA A 338 -25.04 -32.03 -10.19
N SER A 339 -25.92 -32.87 -10.77
CA SER A 339 -26.24 -32.86 -12.21
C SER A 339 -26.97 -31.58 -12.61
N ALA A 340 -27.93 -31.12 -11.81
CA ALA A 340 -28.65 -29.88 -12.07
C ALA A 340 -27.71 -28.66 -12.01
N GLU A 341 -26.82 -28.57 -10.99
CA GLU A 341 -25.82 -27.51 -10.88
C GLU A 341 -24.83 -27.53 -12.07
N LEU A 342 -24.44 -28.73 -12.53
CA LEU A 342 -23.56 -28.91 -13.69
C LEU A 342 -24.19 -28.35 -14.98
N GLU A 343 -25.48 -28.58 -15.20
CA GLU A 343 -26.21 -28.02 -16.33
C GLU A 343 -26.30 -26.49 -16.27
N GLU A 344 -26.60 -25.91 -15.11
CA GLU A 344 -26.70 -24.47 -14.91
C GLU A 344 -25.35 -23.77 -15.18
N LEU A 345 -24.25 -24.33 -14.70
CA LEU A 345 -22.92 -23.77 -14.88
C LEU A 345 -22.38 -23.85 -16.33
N THR A 346 -22.97 -24.57 -17.24
CA THR A 346 -22.43 -24.79 -18.61
C THR A 346 -22.70 -23.62 -19.57
N GLY A 347 -23.54 -22.61 -19.22
CA GLY A 347 -23.98 -21.52 -20.11
C GLY A 347 -23.28 -20.18 -19.85
N GLY A 348 -22.26 -19.73 -20.61
CA GLY A 348 -21.79 -18.34 -20.61
C GLY A 348 -20.33 -18.09 -21.00
N ALA A 349 -20.05 -17.76 -22.25
CA ALA A 349 -18.76 -17.28 -22.73
C ALA A 349 -18.93 -16.21 -23.80
N GLY A 350 -18.70 -14.90 -23.45
CA GLY A 350 -18.76 -13.81 -24.44
C GLY A 350 -18.05 -12.51 -24.01
N THR A 351 -17.80 -12.31 -22.71
CA THR A 351 -17.39 -11.01 -22.13
C THR A 351 -15.87 -10.78 -22.10
N ILE A 352 -15.05 -11.82 -22.01
CA ILE A 352 -13.60 -11.70 -21.80
C ILE A 352 -12.86 -11.21 -23.04
N GLU A 353 -13.26 -11.65 -24.23
CA GLU A 353 -12.62 -11.23 -25.49
C GLU A 353 -12.84 -9.74 -25.77
N ALA A 354 -14.02 -9.22 -25.46
CA ALA A 354 -14.31 -7.79 -25.58
C ALA A 354 -13.46 -6.95 -24.62
N LEU A 355 -13.30 -7.42 -23.37
CA LEU A 355 -12.45 -6.76 -22.39
C LEU A 355 -10.95 -6.79 -22.78
N ARG A 356 -10.46 -7.91 -23.30
CA ARG A 356 -9.08 -8.01 -23.82
C ARG A 356 -8.84 -7.12 -25.03
N GLY A 357 -9.82 -7.04 -25.94
CA GLY A 357 -9.76 -6.11 -27.06
C GLY A 357 -9.69 -4.65 -26.60
N ARG A 358 -10.50 -4.27 -25.61
CA ARG A 358 -10.46 -2.93 -24.99
C ARG A 358 -9.14 -2.66 -24.27
N GLU A 359 -8.61 -3.63 -23.52
CA GLU A 359 -7.32 -3.54 -22.86
C GLU A 359 -6.19 -3.27 -23.85
N ALA A 360 -6.12 -4.04 -24.95
CA ALA A 360 -5.08 -3.88 -25.97
C ALA A 360 -5.13 -2.49 -26.63
N ALA A 361 -6.33 -1.98 -26.92
CA ALA A 361 -6.52 -0.64 -27.47
C ALA A 361 -6.06 0.45 -26.48
N LEU A 362 -6.48 0.34 -25.20
CA LEU A 362 -6.07 1.26 -24.14
C LEU A 362 -4.56 1.19 -23.89
N ALA A 363 -3.96 0.00 -23.85
CA ALA A 363 -2.52 -0.16 -23.65
C ALA A 363 -1.72 0.52 -24.78
N THR A 364 -2.18 0.43 -26.02
CA THR A 364 -1.57 1.11 -27.16
C THR A 364 -1.71 2.63 -27.01
N GLU A 365 -2.90 3.15 -26.73
CA GLU A 365 -3.14 4.59 -26.53
C GLU A 365 -2.28 5.16 -25.38
N VAL A 366 -2.24 4.46 -24.23
CA VAL A 366 -1.42 4.84 -23.08
C VAL A 366 0.06 4.85 -23.47
N GLY A 367 0.52 3.84 -24.19
CA GLY A 367 1.89 3.74 -24.66
C GLY A 367 2.31 4.87 -25.60
N ASP A 368 1.45 5.23 -26.54
CA ASP A 368 1.69 6.33 -27.48
C ASP A 368 1.74 7.67 -26.74
N ARG A 369 0.80 7.93 -25.82
CA ARG A 369 0.78 9.15 -25.00
C ARG A 369 1.99 9.23 -24.05
N ALA A 370 2.35 8.12 -23.40
CA ALA A 370 3.51 8.05 -22.52
C ALA A 370 4.81 8.29 -23.30
N SER A 371 4.92 7.76 -24.52
CA SER A 371 6.08 7.97 -25.41
C SER A 371 6.18 9.42 -25.87
N ALA A 372 5.07 10.07 -26.21
CA ALA A 372 5.04 11.48 -26.58
C ALA A 372 5.46 12.37 -25.38
N LEU A 373 4.88 12.13 -24.21
CA LEU A 373 5.20 12.86 -22.98
C LEU A 373 6.70 12.71 -22.61
N SER A 374 7.24 11.50 -22.71
CA SER A 374 8.66 11.22 -22.43
C SER A 374 9.59 11.98 -23.37
N ARG A 375 9.27 12.06 -24.66
CA ARG A 375 10.07 12.83 -25.64
C ARG A 375 10.07 14.31 -25.29
N GLU A 376 8.90 14.90 -25.02
CA GLU A 376 8.78 16.33 -24.70
C GLU A 376 9.48 16.67 -23.38
N ARG A 377 9.41 15.78 -22.38
CA ARG A 377 10.18 15.88 -21.13
C ARG A 377 11.69 15.87 -21.40
N GLY A 378 12.16 14.98 -22.29
CA GLY A 378 13.56 14.91 -22.69
C GLY A 378 14.06 16.22 -23.30
N GLU A 379 13.31 16.78 -24.24
CA GLU A 379 13.61 18.07 -24.85
C GLU A 379 13.59 19.23 -23.83
N ALA A 380 12.58 19.25 -22.96
CA ALA A 380 12.48 20.24 -21.89
C ALA A 380 13.62 20.09 -20.87
N GLY A 381 14.00 18.86 -20.54
CA GLY A 381 15.13 18.56 -19.66
C GLY A 381 16.46 19.13 -20.17
N ILE A 382 16.70 19.03 -21.48
CA ILE A 382 17.89 19.63 -22.12
C ILE A 382 17.85 21.17 -22.04
N ARG A 383 16.68 21.78 -22.30
CA ARG A 383 16.51 23.24 -22.20
C ARG A 383 16.69 23.72 -20.76
N LEU A 384 16.08 23.02 -19.79
CA LEU A 384 16.23 23.33 -18.38
C LEU A 384 17.69 23.22 -17.93
N ALA A 385 18.36 22.14 -18.30
CA ALA A 385 19.78 21.94 -17.96
C ALA A 385 20.65 23.09 -18.46
N SER A 386 20.50 23.49 -19.72
CA SER A 386 21.25 24.61 -20.31
C SER A 386 21.00 25.94 -19.60
N ALA A 387 19.73 26.22 -19.24
CA ALA A 387 19.36 27.44 -18.52
C ALA A 387 19.95 27.46 -17.08
N VAL A 388 19.88 26.32 -16.39
CA VAL A 388 20.46 26.17 -15.04
C VAL A 388 21.97 26.34 -15.08
N GLU A 389 22.69 25.69 -16.02
CA GLU A 389 24.15 25.83 -16.18
C GLU A 389 24.55 27.30 -16.48
N GLY A 390 23.76 27.99 -17.30
CA GLY A 390 23.98 29.41 -17.58
C GLY A 390 23.88 30.27 -16.33
N THR A 391 22.83 30.07 -15.52
CA THR A 391 22.64 30.84 -14.28
C THR A 391 23.69 30.47 -13.21
N ILE A 392 24.09 29.21 -13.14
CA ILE A 392 25.17 28.76 -12.23
C ILE A 392 26.51 29.44 -12.61
N ALA A 393 26.77 29.60 -13.91
CA ALA A 393 27.97 30.30 -14.38
C ALA A 393 27.99 31.78 -13.94
N ASP A 394 26.85 32.48 -14.00
CA ASP A 394 26.68 33.85 -13.47
C ASP A 394 26.99 33.92 -11.96
N LEU A 395 26.59 32.91 -11.21
CA LEU A 395 26.81 32.77 -9.74
C LEU A 395 28.26 32.30 -9.41
N ARG A 396 29.16 32.29 -10.38
CA ARG A 396 30.58 31.86 -10.28
C ARG A 396 30.79 30.40 -9.87
N MET A 397 29.88 29.54 -10.22
CA MET A 397 30.00 28.09 -10.14
C MET A 397 30.17 27.48 -11.57
N GLY A 398 30.87 28.17 -12.45
CA GLY A 398 30.92 27.91 -13.91
C GLY A 398 31.52 26.57 -14.33
N SER A 399 31.97 25.73 -13.39
CA SER A 399 32.43 24.36 -13.67
C SER A 399 31.34 23.30 -13.40
N ALA A 400 30.25 23.68 -12.81
CA ALA A 400 29.16 22.74 -12.48
C ALA A 400 28.44 22.29 -13.76
N ARG A 401 28.07 21.02 -13.80
CA ARG A 401 27.27 20.40 -14.85
C ARG A 401 25.95 19.91 -14.25
N PHE A 402 24.85 20.26 -14.90
CA PHE A 402 23.50 19.84 -14.50
C PHE A 402 22.86 18.98 -15.58
N VAL A 403 22.18 17.91 -15.20
CA VAL A 403 21.50 16.98 -16.12
C VAL A 403 20.16 16.57 -15.54
N VAL A 404 19.13 16.58 -16.36
CA VAL A 404 17.86 15.92 -16.03
C VAL A 404 17.97 14.45 -16.43
N GLY A 405 18.19 13.60 -15.45
CA GLY A 405 18.22 12.15 -15.64
C GLY A 405 16.81 11.62 -15.84
N MET A 406 16.61 10.82 -16.88
CA MET A 406 15.35 10.16 -17.19
C MET A 406 15.57 8.67 -17.31
N THR A 407 14.76 7.88 -16.61
CA THR A 407 14.80 6.42 -16.68
C THR A 407 13.38 5.85 -16.76
N THR A 408 13.25 4.71 -17.44
CA THR A 408 11.99 3.96 -17.52
C THR A 408 12.23 2.55 -17.04
N ALA A 409 11.22 1.91 -16.44
CA ALA A 409 11.30 0.53 -15.96
C ALA A 409 10.67 -0.42 -16.99
N ASP A 410 11.42 -1.43 -17.43
CA ASP A 410 10.90 -2.49 -18.27
C ASP A 410 9.87 -3.32 -17.50
N ASP A 411 8.75 -3.66 -18.17
CA ASP A 411 7.67 -4.45 -17.60
C ASP A 411 7.02 -5.26 -18.73
N PRO A 412 7.13 -6.61 -18.73
CA PRO A 412 6.51 -7.45 -19.74
C PRO A 412 5.00 -7.29 -19.84
N ASP A 413 4.34 -6.98 -18.71
CA ASP A 413 2.90 -6.75 -18.61
C ASP A 413 2.54 -5.25 -18.72
N GLY A 414 3.53 -4.41 -19.03
CA GLY A 414 3.39 -2.97 -19.20
C GLY A 414 2.65 -2.56 -20.47
N VAL A 415 2.99 -1.38 -20.97
CA VAL A 415 2.44 -0.85 -22.22
C VAL A 415 3.52 -0.71 -23.28
N PRO A 416 3.18 -0.80 -24.57
CA PRO A 416 4.12 -0.57 -25.67
C PRO A 416 4.68 0.85 -25.59
N PHE A 417 5.99 1.00 -25.54
CA PHE A 417 6.67 2.29 -25.37
C PHE A 417 7.79 2.46 -26.40
N ARG A 418 7.88 3.68 -26.94
CA ARG A 418 8.96 4.09 -27.86
C ARG A 418 9.73 5.23 -27.23
N GLY A 419 10.90 4.92 -26.66
CA GLY A 419 11.84 5.94 -26.21
C GLY A 419 12.49 6.68 -27.37
N ALA A 420 13.19 7.78 -27.06
CA ALA A 420 13.93 8.54 -28.07
C ALA A 420 15.01 7.68 -28.76
N ASP A 421 15.70 6.84 -28.01
CA ASP A 421 16.80 6.00 -28.47
C ASP A 421 16.53 4.53 -28.13
N GLY A 422 16.06 3.76 -29.12
CA GLY A 422 15.95 2.32 -28.95
C GLY A 422 14.75 1.65 -29.62
N PRO A 423 14.73 0.30 -29.66
CA PRO A 423 13.58 -0.43 -30.18
C PRO A 423 12.36 -0.28 -29.27
N PRO A 424 11.13 -0.48 -29.82
CA PRO A 424 9.93 -0.55 -29.02
C PRO A 424 10.04 -1.64 -27.95
N ARG A 425 9.63 -1.33 -26.72
CA ARG A 425 9.64 -2.25 -25.56
C ARG A 425 8.40 -2.03 -24.71
N CYS A 426 8.07 -2.97 -23.83
CA CYS A 426 7.01 -2.78 -22.84
C CYS A 426 7.61 -2.17 -21.57
N VAL A 427 6.93 -1.15 -21.02
CA VAL A 427 7.35 -0.45 -19.82
C VAL A 427 6.21 -0.31 -18.82
N SER A 428 6.56 -0.20 -17.55
CA SER A 428 5.64 0.17 -16.49
C SER A 428 5.22 1.64 -16.65
N VAL A 429 3.92 1.91 -16.53
CA VAL A 429 3.36 3.26 -16.60
C VAL A 429 2.49 3.53 -15.39
N THR A 430 2.64 4.71 -14.82
CA THR A 430 1.82 5.25 -13.75
C THR A 430 0.95 6.41 -14.26
N GLU A 431 0.11 6.98 -13.42
CA GLU A 431 -0.63 8.22 -13.73
C GLU A 431 0.30 9.42 -14.04
N ALA A 432 1.56 9.36 -13.61
CA ALA A 432 2.58 10.35 -13.91
C ALA A 432 3.35 10.08 -15.22
N GLY A 433 3.12 8.96 -15.88
CA GLY A 433 3.81 8.52 -17.09
C GLY A 433 4.77 7.36 -16.87
N ALA A 434 5.64 7.11 -17.84
CA ALA A 434 6.64 6.03 -17.83
C ALA A 434 7.97 6.46 -17.20
N ASP A 435 8.23 7.77 -17.13
CA ASP A 435 9.53 8.31 -16.75
C ASP A 435 9.68 8.44 -15.24
N ARG A 436 10.87 8.11 -14.75
CA ARG A 436 11.38 8.54 -13.46
C ARG A 436 12.39 9.65 -13.71
N ILE A 437 12.14 10.81 -13.12
CA ILE A 437 12.97 11.99 -13.27
C ILE A 437 13.87 12.13 -12.04
N GLU A 438 15.15 12.42 -12.28
CA GLU A 438 16.10 12.74 -11.22
C GLU A 438 17.04 13.84 -11.68
N PHE A 439 17.10 14.94 -10.93
CA PHE A 439 18.05 16.02 -11.20
C PHE A 439 19.43 15.62 -10.69
N LEU A 440 20.39 15.63 -11.61
CA LEU A 440 21.76 15.22 -11.36
C LEU A 440 22.71 16.41 -11.53
N ILE A 441 23.69 16.51 -10.66
CA ILE A 441 24.70 17.56 -10.72
C ILE A 441 26.10 17.03 -10.46
N ALA A 442 27.09 17.61 -11.15
CA ALA A 442 28.49 17.54 -10.82
C ALA A 442 28.98 18.97 -10.51
N PRO A 443 29.29 19.32 -9.24
CA PRO A 443 29.70 20.68 -8.87
C PRO A 443 30.99 21.13 -9.56
N ASN A 444 31.90 20.21 -9.79
CA ASN A 444 33.21 20.50 -10.40
C ASN A 444 33.46 19.68 -11.65
N ARG A 445 34.27 20.24 -12.54
CA ARG A 445 34.68 19.57 -13.80
C ARG A 445 35.41 18.26 -13.50
N GLY A 446 34.94 17.16 -14.07
CA GLY A 446 35.53 15.83 -13.88
C GLY A 446 34.95 15.03 -12.71
N GLU A 447 34.07 15.60 -11.92
CA GLU A 447 33.30 14.85 -10.94
C GLU A 447 32.15 14.04 -11.59
N ALA A 448 31.79 12.95 -10.98
CA ALA A 448 30.63 12.16 -11.39
C ALA A 448 29.33 12.90 -11.09
N LEU A 449 28.35 12.79 -12.00
CA LEU A 449 26.98 13.25 -11.75
C LEU A 449 26.39 12.50 -10.55
N LYS A 450 25.83 13.23 -9.59
CA LYS A 450 25.16 12.68 -8.41
C LYS A 450 23.76 13.28 -8.29
N PRO A 451 22.81 12.53 -7.70
CA PRO A 451 21.53 13.09 -7.34
C PRO A 451 21.66 14.38 -6.55
N LEU A 452 20.84 15.37 -6.89
CA LEU A 452 20.82 16.67 -6.21
C LEU A 452 20.72 16.53 -4.69
N ALA A 453 19.94 15.57 -4.21
CA ALA A 453 19.79 15.24 -2.80
C ALA A 453 21.08 14.74 -2.10
N ARG A 454 22.13 14.41 -2.86
CA ARG A 454 23.42 13.91 -2.32
C ARG A 454 24.56 14.91 -2.40
N VAL A 455 24.27 16.12 -2.81
CA VAL A 455 25.29 17.19 -2.90
C VAL A 455 25.38 17.91 -1.56
N ALA A 456 26.46 17.69 -0.85
CA ALA A 456 26.64 18.11 0.52
C ALA A 456 27.58 19.35 0.62
N SER A 457 27.09 20.57 0.29
CA SER A 457 27.75 21.76 0.81
C SER A 457 26.76 22.92 0.93
N GLY A 458 26.63 23.54 2.11
CA GLY A 458 25.62 24.56 2.42
C GLY A 458 25.55 25.68 1.38
N GLY A 459 26.61 26.48 1.21
CA GLY A 459 26.59 27.64 0.29
C GLY A 459 26.51 27.30 -1.20
N GLU A 460 27.10 26.20 -1.67
CA GLU A 460 27.00 25.77 -3.08
C GLU A 460 25.59 25.27 -3.40
N THR A 461 25.02 24.50 -2.48
CA THR A 461 23.64 24.02 -2.63
C THR A 461 22.64 25.18 -2.60
N ALA A 462 22.80 26.15 -1.73
CA ALA A 462 21.94 27.33 -1.69
C ALA A 462 21.98 28.14 -3.00
N ARG A 463 23.17 28.34 -3.59
CA ARG A 463 23.31 29.02 -4.89
C ARG A 463 22.75 28.21 -6.05
N LEU A 464 22.91 26.90 -6.04
CA LEU A 464 22.30 26.01 -7.02
C LEU A 464 20.76 26.09 -6.94
N MET A 465 20.22 26.06 -5.74
CA MET A 465 18.78 26.24 -5.53
C MET A 465 18.31 27.61 -6.00
N LEU A 466 19.08 28.66 -5.73
CA LEU A 466 18.82 30.00 -6.26
C LEU A 466 18.77 29.98 -7.81
N ALA A 467 19.75 29.33 -8.47
CA ALA A 467 19.77 29.23 -9.91
C ALA A 467 18.54 28.50 -10.45
N MET A 468 18.18 27.37 -9.85
CA MET A 468 17.00 26.61 -10.25
C MET A 468 15.70 27.38 -10.02
N LYS A 469 15.54 27.98 -8.85
CA LYS A 469 14.35 28.78 -8.49
C LYS A 469 14.22 30.01 -9.40
N SER A 470 15.33 30.66 -9.78
CA SER A 470 15.30 31.78 -10.73
C SER A 470 14.76 31.40 -12.11
N ILE A 471 14.97 30.15 -12.55
CA ILE A 471 14.48 29.66 -13.85
C ILE A 471 13.05 29.14 -13.74
N LEU A 472 12.71 28.56 -12.61
CA LEU A 472 11.43 27.90 -12.36
C LEU A 472 10.41 28.84 -11.67
N SER A 473 10.75 30.11 -11.40
CA SER A 473 9.93 31.04 -10.62
C SER A 473 8.50 31.21 -11.16
N GLU A 474 8.31 31.22 -12.47
CA GLU A 474 6.98 31.34 -13.09
C GLU A 474 6.10 30.11 -12.89
N VAL A 475 6.72 28.95 -12.64
CA VAL A 475 6.03 27.66 -12.46
C VAL A 475 6.14 27.11 -11.04
N ASP A 476 6.98 27.74 -10.22
CA ASP A 476 7.09 27.42 -8.79
C ASP A 476 5.87 27.97 -8.05
N ALA A 477 5.23 27.08 -7.33
CA ALA A 477 4.00 27.43 -6.64
C ALA A 477 4.24 27.86 -5.19
N THR A 478 5.49 27.80 -4.65
CA THR A 478 5.76 28.07 -3.23
C THR A 478 5.76 29.59 -2.95
N PRO A 479 4.89 30.13 -2.10
CA PRO A 479 4.76 31.58 -1.93
C PRO A 479 5.93 32.22 -1.19
N THR A 480 6.62 31.49 -0.29
CA THR A 480 7.73 32.03 0.51
C THR A 480 9.00 31.19 0.31
N LEU A 481 10.08 31.85 -0.08
CA LEU A 481 11.41 31.25 -0.24
C LEU A 481 12.37 31.82 0.79
N VAL A 482 13.04 30.95 1.54
CA VAL A 482 14.01 31.32 2.56
C VAL A 482 15.39 30.85 2.16
N PHE A 483 16.36 31.76 2.13
CA PHE A 483 17.74 31.45 1.79
C PHE A 483 18.66 31.73 2.96
N ASP A 484 19.35 30.69 3.42
CA ASP A 484 20.45 30.79 4.36
C ASP A 484 21.76 30.36 3.68
N GLU A 485 22.87 30.90 4.14
CA GLU A 485 24.23 30.61 3.64
C GLU A 485 24.46 30.83 2.12
N VAL A 486 23.53 31.51 1.40
CA VAL A 486 23.67 31.76 -0.04
C VAL A 486 24.92 32.59 -0.38
N ASP A 487 25.43 33.33 0.59
CA ASP A 487 26.59 34.20 0.51
C ASP A 487 27.90 33.57 1.02
N VAL A 488 27.87 32.33 1.52
CA VAL A 488 29.07 31.61 1.96
C VAL A 488 30.03 31.36 0.79
N GLY A 489 31.26 31.80 0.92
CA GLY A 489 32.28 31.71 -0.12
C GLY A 489 32.09 32.70 -1.29
N VAL A 490 31.17 33.65 -1.15
CA VAL A 490 30.89 34.69 -2.16
C VAL A 490 31.47 36.03 -1.69
N GLY A 491 32.03 36.81 -2.56
CA GLY A 491 32.51 38.15 -2.23
C GLY A 491 32.42 39.11 -3.42
N GLY A 492 32.43 40.41 -3.12
CA GLY A 492 32.49 41.47 -4.13
C GLY A 492 31.44 41.39 -5.23
N ARG A 493 31.86 41.24 -6.50
CA ARG A 493 30.98 41.21 -7.68
C ARG A 493 29.97 40.04 -7.66
N SER A 494 30.34 38.90 -7.09
CA SER A 494 29.44 37.75 -7.05
C SER A 494 28.27 37.96 -6.05
N GLY A 495 28.50 38.66 -4.94
CA GLY A 495 27.43 39.05 -4.00
C GLY A 495 26.39 39.96 -4.66
N GLN A 496 26.82 40.87 -5.57
CA GLN A 496 25.87 41.67 -6.32
C GLN A 496 24.98 40.83 -7.23
N VAL A 497 25.53 39.86 -7.97
CA VAL A 497 24.75 38.97 -8.85
C VAL A 497 23.78 38.11 -8.05
N VAL A 498 24.19 37.61 -6.89
CA VAL A 498 23.30 36.89 -5.98
C VAL A 498 22.15 37.80 -5.54
N GLY A 499 22.45 39.04 -5.11
CA GLY A 499 21.42 40.02 -4.72
C GLY A 499 20.44 40.34 -5.86
N GLU A 500 20.95 40.51 -7.09
CA GLU A 500 20.11 40.73 -8.29
C GLU A 500 19.17 39.55 -8.55
N LYS A 501 19.66 38.30 -8.49
CA LYS A 501 18.83 37.10 -8.69
C LYS A 501 17.79 36.91 -7.59
N LEU A 502 18.12 37.19 -6.33
CA LEU A 502 17.16 37.16 -5.23
C LEU A 502 16.09 38.24 -5.37
N PHE A 503 16.48 39.43 -5.83
CA PHE A 503 15.53 40.49 -6.15
C PHE A 503 14.62 40.11 -7.31
N ASP A 504 15.13 39.55 -8.41
CA ASP A 504 14.31 39.10 -9.53
C ASP A 504 13.29 38.04 -9.09
N LEU A 505 13.67 37.10 -8.19
CA LEU A 505 12.77 36.13 -7.58
C LEU A 505 11.64 36.76 -6.76
N SER A 506 11.91 37.88 -6.13
CA SER A 506 10.93 38.55 -5.25
C SER A 506 9.73 39.16 -6.00
N ALA A 507 9.78 39.21 -7.33
CA ALA A 507 8.64 39.62 -8.15
C ALA A 507 7.46 38.62 -8.11
N GLY A 508 7.76 37.33 -7.92
CA GLY A 508 6.75 36.25 -7.86
C GLY A 508 6.64 35.56 -6.49
N HIS A 509 7.58 35.83 -5.58
CA HIS A 509 7.68 35.17 -4.29
C HIS A 509 7.99 36.18 -3.17
N GLN A 510 7.60 35.88 -1.96
CA GLN A 510 8.19 36.50 -0.79
C GLN A 510 9.56 35.84 -0.55
N VAL A 511 10.62 36.61 -0.56
CA VAL A 511 11.99 36.12 -0.38
C VAL A 511 12.53 36.61 0.97
N LEU A 512 12.97 35.69 1.82
CA LEU A 512 13.65 35.98 3.08
C LEU A 512 15.11 35.49 2.98
N VAL A 513 16.07 36.37 3.16
CA VAL A 513 17.48 36.05 3.05
C VAL A 513 18.23 36.43 4.32
N ILE A 514 18.97 35.46 4.85
CA ILE A 514 19.95 35.72 5.90
C ILE A 514 21.30 35.96 5.23
N THR A 515 21.89 37.15 5.45
CA THR A 515 23.15 37.51 4.79
C THR A 515 24.07 38.34 5.68
N HIS A 516 25.37 38.19 5.44
CA HIS A 516 26.41 39.07 5.96
C HIS A 516 26.99 40.01 4.91
N LEU A 517 26.50 39.89 3.62
CA LEU A 517 26.98 40.70 2.54
C LEU A 517 26.11 41.94 2.31
N PRO A 518 26.66 43.15 2.40
CA PRO A 518 25.93 44.37 2.11
C PRO A 518 25.46 44.46 0.65
N GLN A 519 26.15 43.80 -0.26
CA GLN A 519 25.79 43.72 -1.69
C GLN A 519 24.46 43.01 -1.91
N ILE A 520 24.08 42.07 -1.04
CA ILE A 520 22.79 41.36 -1.08
C ILE A 520 21.74 42.19 -0.32
N ALA A 521 22.06 42.62 0.90
CA ALA A 521 21.14 43.37 1.74
C ALA A 521 20.70 44.71 1.11
N ALA A 522 21.53 45.30 0.24
CA ALA A 522 21.18 46.52 -0.49
C ALA A 522 19.97 46.38 -1.43
N PHE A 523 19.64 45.17 -1.89
CA PHE A 523 18.49 44.89 -2.75
C PHE A 523 17.18 44.69 -1.99
N ALA A 524 17.22 44.50 -0.66
CA ALA A 524 16.01 44.22 0.12
C ALA A 524 14.96 45.35 0.06
N ASP A 525 13.70 45.02 0.05
CA ASP A 525 12.59 45.91 0.25
C ASP A 525 12.39 46.23 1.73
N SER A 526 12.49 45.19 2.57
CA SER A 526 12.49 45.28 4.03
C SER A 526 13.80 44.78 4.60
N HIS A 527 14.45 45.56 5.46
CA HIS A 527 15.73 45.21 6.06
C HIS A 527 15.60 45.09 7.59
N PHE A 528 15.98 43.95 8.12
CA PHE A 528 15.93 43.62 9.54
C PHE A 528 17.35 43.40 10.06
N ARG A 529 17.63 43.92 11.26
CA ARG A 529 18.87 43.68 11.96
C ARG A 529 18.64 42.87 13.20
N ILE A 530 19.42 41.80 13.36
CA ILE A 530 19.51 41.04 14.59
C ILE A 530 20.68 41.59 15.39
N ALA A 531 20.40 42.15 16.59
CA ALA A 531 21.37 42.66 17.51
C ALA A 531 21.34 41.89 18.83
N LYS A 532 22.52 41.77 19.47
CA LYS A 532 22.63 41.31 20.86
C LYS A 532 22.31 42.46 21.78
N ALA A 533 21.44 42.23 22.74
CA ALA A 533 21.17 43.17 23.84
C ALA A 533 21.41 42.48 25.19
N GLU A 534 21.77 43.22 26.20
CA GLU A 534 21.91 42.71 27.54
C GLU A 534 20.68 43.07 28.36
N ARG A 535 20.03 42.09 28.98
CA ARG A 535 18.88 42.29 29.86
C ARG A 535 19.02 41.38 31.06
N ASP A 536 18.99 41.99 32.26
CA ASP A 536 19.10 41.29 33.54
C ASP A 536 20.36 40.40 33.65
N GLY A 537 21.51 40.89 33.10
CA GLY A 537 22.79 40.18 33.10
C GLY A 537 22.86 38.99 32.13
N ARG A 538 21.91 38.89 31.17
CA ARG A 538 21.87 37.87 30.14
C ARG A 538 21.86 38.49 28.74
N VAL A 539 22.55 37.85 27.82
CA VAL A 539 22.50 38.22 26.40
C VAL A 539 21.20 37.71 25.80
N ILE A 540 20.46 38.61 25.16
CA ILE A 540 19.22 38.32 24.39
C ILE A 540 19.38 38.81 22.97
N SER A 541 18.71 38.13 22.02
CA SER A 541 18.62 38.60 20.64
C SER A 541 17.38 39.45 20.43
N ARG A 542 17.55 40.57 19.75
CA ARG A 542 16.44 41.46 19.28
C ARG A 542 16.48 41.57 17.78
N VAL A 543 15.30 41.70 17.19
CA VAL A 543 15.16 42.07 15.79
C VAL A 543 14.61 43.49 15.70
N GLU A 544 15.26 44.29 14.88
CA GLU A 544 14.91 45.68 14.65
C GLU A 544 14.66 45.86 13.14
N VAL A 545 13.58 46.52 12.76
CA VAL A 545 13.38 46.98 11.39
C VAL A 545 14.28 48.17 11.16
N ILE A 546 15.08 48.14 10.09
CA ILE A 546 15.98 49.24 9.74
C ILE A 546 15.23 50.20 8.80
N GLU A 547 15.05 51.44 9.23
CA GLU A 547 14.51 52.50 8.40
C GLU A 547 15.53 52.99 7.38
N GLU A 548 15.05 53.68 6.29
CA GLU A 548 15.93 54.10 5.19
C GLU A 548 17.17 54.89 5.62
N GLY A 549 17.03 55.75 6.68
CA GLY A 549 18.15 56.52 7.21
C GLY A 549 19.26 55.69 7.84
N ASP A 550 18.89 54.65 8.58
CA ASP A 550 19.80 53.76 9.31
C ASP A 550 20.38 52.67 8.42
N ARG A 551 19.75 52.41 7.28
CA ARG A 551 20.15 51.37 6.33
C ARG A 551 21.54 51.62 5.73
N ILE A 552 21.88 52.87 5.43
CA ILE A 552 23.19 53.23 4.92
C ILE A 552 24.27 52.99 5.99
N GLU A 553 24.00 53.30 7.25
CA GLU A 553 24.91 53.06 8.34
C GLU A 553 25.14 51.57 8.59
N GLU A 554 24.09 50.76 8.55
CA GLU A 554 24.22 49.31 8.72
C GLU A 554 25.01 48.68 7.55
N LEU A 555 24.67 49.03 6.29
CA LEU A 555 25.41 48.55 5.14
C LEU A 555 26.89 48.99 5.15
N ALA A 556 27.17 50.19 5.60
CA ALA A 556 28.52 50.68 5.75
C ALA A 556 29.27 49.97 6.91
N ALA A 557 28.59 49.67 8.00
CA ALA A 557 29.14 48.86 9.11
C ALA A 557 29.43 47.42 8.68
N MET A 558 28.62 46.85 7.81
CA MET A 558 28.87 45.52 7.21
C MET A 558 30.10 45.51 6.29
N LEU A 559 30.50 46.66 5.71
CA LEU A 559 31.70 46.77 4.88
C LEU A 559 33.00 46.89 5.66
N ASP A 560 33.03 47.75 6.67
CA ASP A 560 34.25 48.16 7.38
C ASP A 560 34.27 47.76 8.84
N GLY A 561 33.12 47.39 9.42
CA GLY A 561 32.95 47.31 10.87
C GLY A 561 32.73 48.69 11.49
N LEU A 562 32.87 48.78 12.84
CA LEU A 562 32.71 50.01 13.59
C LEU A 562 34.07 50.52 14.10
N PRO A 563 34.34 51.84 14.03
CA PRO A 563 33.48 52.93 13.53
C PRO A 563 33.43 53.02 12.02
N VAL A 564 32.27 53.40 11.48
CA VAL A 564 32.02 53.50 10.02
C VAL A 564 32.78 54.68 9.42
N SER A 565 33.47 54.46 8.29
CA SER A 565 34.15 55.51 7.51
C SER A 565 33.20 56.20 6.51
N GLU A 566 33.54 57.44 6.09
CA GLU A 566 32.75 58.15 5.08
C GLU A 566 32.84 57.45 3.72
N ALA A 567 33.98 56.80 3.43
CA ALA A 567 34.14 56.02 2.19
C ALA A 567 33.18 54.80 2.14
N SER A 568 32.95 54.14 3.29
CA SER A 568 32.01 53.01 3.40
C SER A 568 30.56 53.50 3.29
N ARG A 569 30.22 54.66 3.84
CA ARG A 569 28.90 55.29 3.65
C ARG A 569 28.62 55.60 2.17
N GLU A 570 29.62 56.17 1.47
CA GLU A 570 29.48 56.47 0.03
C GLU A 570 29.31 55.16 -0.80
N SER A 571 30.06 54.12 -0.47
CA SER A 571 29.92 52.80 -1.08
C SER A 571 28.53 52.21 -0.79
N ALA A 572 28.01 52.30 0.41
CA ALA A 572 26.67 51.87 0.78
C ALA A 572 25.58 52.64 0.01
N ARG A 573 25.71 53.99 -0.12
CA ARG A 573 24.80 54.79 -0.92
C ARG A 573 24.79 54.35 -2.40
N GLU A 574 25.96 54.07 -2.95
CA GLU A 574 26.04 53.58 -4.35
C GLU A 574 25.41 52.21 -4.53
N MET A 575 25.55 51.28 -3.56
CA MET A 575 24.87 49.99 -3.60
C MET A 575 23.35 50.14 -3.60
N VAL A 576 22.82 50.94 -2.68
CA VAL A 576 21.35 51.23 -2.60
C VAL A 576 20.84 51.87 -3.89
N ARG A 577 21.60 52.82 -4.45
CA ARG A 577 21.26 53.46 -5.74
C ARG A 577 21.19 52.47 -6.89
N ARG A 578 22.17 51.55 -7.01
CA ARG A 578 22.16 50.46 -8.00
C ARG A 578 20.95 49.55 -7.87
N ALA A 579 20.63 49.17 -6.63
CA ALA A 579 19.43 48.38 -6.36
C ALA A 579 18.15 49.13 -6.76
N ALA A 580 18.05 50.44 -6.43
CA ALA A 580 16.91 51.28 -6.79
C ALA A 580 16.76 51.41 -8.33
N ASN A 581 17.86 51.58 -9.06
CA ASN A 581 17.86 51.63 -10.53
C ASN A 581 17.31 50.31 -11.14
N ARG A 582 17.66 49.16 -10.59
CA ARG A 582 17.12 47.87 -11.05
C ARG A 582 15.62 47.72 -10.74
N ARG A 583 15.14 48.22 -9.59
CA ARG A 583 13.72 48.27 -9.28
C ARG A 583 12.95 49.13 -10.30
N GLY A 584 13.49 50.30 -10.64
CA GLY A 584 12.86 51.18 -11.64
C GLY A 584 12.82 50.55 -13.04
N ALA A 585 13.86 49.76 -13.41
CA ALA A 585 13.88 49.03 -14.67
C ALA A 585 12.87 47.86 -14.66
N ALA A 586 12.72 47.15 -13.55
CA ALA A 586 11.78 46.03 -13.40
C ALA A 586 10.32 46.49 -13.38
N SER A 587 10.03 47.73 -12.88
CA SER A 587 8.66 48.33 -12.89
C SER A 587 8.26 48.91 -14.26
N ALA A 588 9.20 48.99 -15.22
CA ALA A 588 8.98 49.58 -16.54
C ALA A 588 8.76 48.51 -17.65
N VAL A 589 8.87 47.22 -17.31
CA VAL A 589 8.61 46.08 -18.17
C VAL A 589 7.32 45.39 -17.69
#